data_240c0b9735e30e6709d0814e6353271a
#
_entry.id   240c0b9735e30e6709d0814e6353271a
#
_cell.length_a   1.000
_cell.length_b   1.000
_cell.length_c   1.000
_cell.angle_alpha   90.00
_cell.angle_beta   90.00
_cell.angle_gamma   90.00
#
_symmetry.space_group_name_H-M   'P 1'
#
loop_
_entity.id
_entity.type
_entity.pdbx_description
1 polymer ?
#
loop_
_entity_poly.entity_id
_entity_poly.type
_entity_poly.pdbx_seq_one_letter_code
_entity_poly.pdbx_strand_id
1 'polypeptide(L)'
;MDDEWETPKEIYDDLCEKYNIHPTLDVCATAENRKCVTYFTDADNGLNQRWEFDTWCNPPHSMTGDFVRKAHNEWLTNNINIMILVPANTISTIWWHEYVEDITEYHAIKGRIRFIRDGKPSKFQSRNSYILIIYRKKHTITKISIDILNDTKTIYWETLGKLWGNFRKTLCS
;
A
#
# COMPACT_ATOMS: atom_id res chain seq x y z
N MET A 1 5.45 -2.89 -26.86
CA MET A 1 4.64 -3.82 -26.05
C MET A 1 3.45 -3.03 -25.54
N ASP A 2 2.27 -3.58 -25.55
CA ASP A 2 1.01 -2.85 -25.41
C ASP A 2 0.68 -2.73 -23.92
N ASP A 3 1.19 -1.70 -23.25
CA ASP A 3 1.20 -1.53 -21.80
C ASP A 3 0.15 -0.51 -21.28
N GLU A 4 -0.71 0.03 -22.15
CA GLU A 4 -1.69 1.06 -21.83
C GLU A 4 -3.01 0.46 -21.32
N TRP A 5 -3.00 -0.01 -20.09
CA TRP A 5 -4.18 -0.57 -19.43
C TRP A 5 -4.65 0.28 -18.27
N GLU A 6 -5.84 0.85 -18.40
CA GLU A 6 -6.45 1.68 -17.37
C GLU A 6 -7.26 0.82 -16.40
N THR A 7 -7.02 0.99 -15.12
CA THR A 7 -7.86 0.42 -14.05
C THR A 7 -9.26 1.04 -14.11
N PRO A 8 -10.36 0.24 -14.15
CA PRO A 8 -11.71 0.78 -14.03
C PRO A 8 -11.88 1.62 -12.76
N LYS A 9 -12.62 2.72 -12.88
CA LYS A 9 -12.83 3.63 -11.76
C LYS A 9 -13.48 2.93 -10.56
N GLU A 10 -14.43 2.03 -10.80
CA GLU A 10 -15.12 1.29 -9.77
C GLU A 10 -14.14 0.41 -8.96
N ILE A 11 -13.19 -0.24 -9.62
CA ILE A 11 -12.16 -1.05 -8.96
C ILE A 11 -11.26 -0.15 -8.10
N TYR A 12 -10.83 1.00 -8.63
CA TYR A 12 -10.02 1.96 -7.88
C TYR A 12 -10.76 2.47 -6.64
N ASP A 13 -12.03 2.90 -6.79
CA ASP A 13 -12.85 3.42 -5.71
C ASP A 13 -13.07 2.34 -4.62
N ASP A 14 -13.43 1.12 -5.00
CA ASP A 14 -13.59 -0.02 -4.09
C ASP A 14 -12.31 -0.32 -3.29
N LEU A 15 -11.15 -0.21 -3.92
CA LEU A 15 -9.86 -0.40 -3.25
C LEU A 15 -9.56 0.73 -2.27
N CYS A 16 -9.83 1.98 -2.65
CA CYS A 16 -9.67 3.14 -1.77
C CYS A 16 -10.53 3.02 -0.51
N GLU A 17 -11.81 2.70 -0.65
CA GLU A 17 -12.74 2.50 0.46
C GLU A 17 -12.32 1.31 1.33
N LYS A 18 -12.03 0.17 0.73
CA LYS A 18 -11.68 -1.06 1.44
C LYS A 18 -10.45 -0.89 2.33
N TYR A 19 -9.44 -0.16 1.86
CA TYR A 19 -8.18 0.01 2.58
C TYR A 19 -8.07 1.36 3.30
N ASN A 20 -9.10 2.20 3.19
CA ASN A 20 -9.18 3.54 3.77
C ASN A 20 -7.93 4.39 3.42
N ILE A 21 -7.61 4.42 2.11
CA ILE A 21 -6.55 5.25 1.54
C ILE A 21 -7.14 5.94 0.31
N HIS A 22 -7.04 7.27 0.28
CA HIS A 22 -7.57 8.10 -0.80
C HIS A 22 -6.42 8.86 -1.47
N PRO A 23 -5.74 8.25 -2.46
CA PRO A 23 -4.63 8.87 -3.15
C PRO A 23 -5.03 10.18 -3.83
N THR A 24 -4.12 11.14 -3.85
CA THR A 24 -4.30 12.43 -4.53
C THR A 24 -3.31 12.61 -5.68
N LEU A 25 -2.35 11.69 -5.82
CA LEU A 25 -1.38 11.65 -6.91
C LEU A 25 -1.50 10.31 -7.66
N ASP A 26 -1.63 10.38 -9.00
CA ASP A 26 -1.54 9.23 -9.92
C ASP A 26 -0.24 9.34 -10.73
N VAL A 27 0.66 8.39 -10.57
CA VAL A 27 2.02 8.51 -11.14
C VAL A 27 2.20 7.83 -12.49
N CYS A 28 1.15 7.21 -13.02
CA CYS A 28 1.15 6.51 -14.31
C CYS A 28 -0.16 6.78 -15.04
N ALA A 29 -0.40 8.01 -15.47
CA ALA A 29 -1.68 8.41 -16.01
C ALA A 29 -1.57 9.30 -17.26
N THR A 30 -2.71 9.48 -17.92
CA THR A 30 -2.95 10.54 -18.91
C THR A 30 -4.02 11.48 -18.37
N ALA A 31 -4.27 12.59 -19.08
CA ALA A 31 -5.36 13.49 -18.73
C ALA A 31 -6.74 12.81 -18.72
N GLU A 32 -6.92 11.79 -19.54
CA GLU A 32 -8.18 11.08 -19.76
C GLU A 32 -8.41 9.95 -18.75
N ASN A 33 -7.33 9.24 -18.35
CA ASN A 33 -7.44 8.00 -17.55
C ASN A 33 -7.08 8.17 -16.07
N ARG A 34 -6.59 9.36 -15.65
CA ARG A 34 -6.16 9.63 -14.29
C ARG A 34 -7.21 9.29 -13.23
N LYS A 35 -6.75 8.77 -12.11
CA LYS A 35 -7.58 8.48 -10.93
C LYS A 35 -7.54 9.61 -9.90
N CYS A 36 -6.52 10.47 -9.97
CA CYS A 36 -6.28 11.56 -9.02
C CYS A 36 -6.30 12.93 -9.72
N VAL A 37 -6.43 14.00 -8.91
CA VAL A 37 -6.38 15.38 -9.42
C VAL A 37 -4.98 15.72 -9.92
N THR A 38 -3.96 15.37 -9.12
CA THR A 38 -2.56 15.49 -9.52
C THR A 38 -2.12 14.18 -10.19
N TYR A 39 -1.40 14.27 -11.28
CA TYR A 39 -0.94 13.08 -12.00
C TYR A 39 0.34 13.37 -12.77
N PHE A 40 1.09 12.31 -13.08
CA PHE A 40 2.24 12.33 -13.98
C PHE A 40 1.94 11.51 -15.23
N THR A 41 2.27 12.11 -16.36
CA THR A 41 2.20 11.47 -17.68
C THR A 41 3.51 10.75 -18.01
N ASP A 42 3.54 10.00 -19.10
CA ASP A 42 4.77 9.40 -19.63
C ASP A 42 5.83 10.46 -19.93
N ALA A 43 5.41 11.64 -20.44
CA ALA A 43 6.32 12.77 -20.70
C ALA A 43 6.93 13.36 -19.42
N ASP A 44 6.19 13.35 -18.31
CA ASP A 44 6.68 13.80 -17.01
C ASP A 44 7.66 12.80 -16.38
N ASN A 45 7.59 11.54 -16.78
CA ASN A 45 8.36 10.42 -16.25
C ASN A 45 8.26 10.29 -14.73
N GLY A 46 7.17 9.66 -14.25
CA GLY A 46 6.87 9.48 -12.82
C GLY A 46 8.01 8.86 -12.00
N LEU A 47 8.93 8.10 -12.61
CA LEU A 47 10.10 7.54 -11.93
C LEU A 47 11.12 8.63 -11.52
N ASN A 48 11.17 9.74 -12.27
CA ASN A 48 12.09 10.85 -12.03
C ASN A 48 11.47 11.94 -11.14
N GLN A 49 10.14 11.89 -10.92
CA GLN A 49 9.44 12.86 -10.10
C GLN A 49 9.49 12.47 -8.61
N ARG A 50 9.36 13.47 -7.75
CA ARG A 50 9.14 13.26 -6.32
C ARG A 50 7.67 12.97 -6.05
N TRP A 51 7.37 11.98 -5.21
CA TRP A 51 6.00 11.68 -4.81
C TRP A 51 5.76 12.26 -3.40
N GLU A 52 5.04 13.35 -3.34
CA GLU A 52 4.84 14.11 -2.09
C GLU A 52 3.49 13.86 -1.42
N PHE A 53 2.61 13.10 -2.09
CA PHE A 53 1.23 12.85 -1.67
C PHE A 53 0.91 11.37 -1.64
N ASP A 54 -0.15 11.00 -0.94
CA ASP A 54 -0.70 9.66 -1.02
C ASP A 54 -0.94 9.30 -2.49
N THR A 55 -0.37 8.17 -2.92
CA THR A 55 -0.12 7.86 -4.33
C THR A 55 -0.85 6.61 -4.79
N TRP A 56 -1.44 6.68 -5.97
CA TRP A 56 -1.87 5.56 -6.78
C TRP A 56 -0.87 5.29 -7.92
N CYS A 57 -0.62 4.01 -8.20
CA CYS A 57 0.23 3.57 -9.30
C CYS A 57 -0.32 2.29 -9.94
N ASN A 58 -0.64 2.36 -11.23
CA ASN A 58 -0.84 1.20 -12.10
C ASN A 58 0.25 1.25 -13.17
N PRO A 59 1.45 0.72 -12.90
CA PRO A 59 2.59 0.92 -13.77
C PRO A 59 2.49 0.12 -15.07
N PRO A 60 3.16 0.54 -16.14
CA PRO A 60 3.40 -0.31 -17.30
C PRO A 60 4.03 -1.64 -16.86
N HIS A 61 3.57 -2.76 -17.40
CA HIS A 61 4.03 -4.09 -16.99
C HIS A 61 5.54 -4.27 -17.15
N SER A 62 6.12 -3.70 -18.20
CA SER A 62 7.55 -3.72 -18.47
C SER A 62 8.39 -2.97 -17.43
N MET A 63 7.80 -2.02 -16.70
CA MET A 63 8.47 -1.15 -15.73
C MET A 63 8.01 -1.40 -14.28
N THR A 64 7.23 -2.44 -14.04
CA THR A 64 6.65 -2.71 -12.72
C THR A 64 7.69 -2.71 -11.60
N GLY A 65 8.82 -3.39 -11.79
CA GLY A 65 9.89 -3.46 -10.78
C GLY A 65 10.51 -2.09 -10.45
N ASP A 66 10.70 -1.23 -11.46
CA ASP A 66 11.25 0.11 -11.29
C ASP A 66 10.29 1.00 -10.49
N PHE A 67 8.99 0.93 -10.78
CA PHE A 67 7.98 1.67 -10.04
C PHE A 67 7.82 1.17 -8.60
N VAL A 68 7.92 -0.14 -8.35
CA VAL A 68 7.87 -0.69 -6.97
C VAL A 68 9.10 -0.25 -6.18
N ARG A 69 10.30 -0.32 -6.75
CA ARG A 69 11.52 0.21 -6.13
C ARG A 69 11.40 1.70 -5.82
N LYS A 70 10.89 2.49 -6.78
CA LYS A 70 10.65 3.93 -6.58
C LYS A 70 9.66 4.16 -5.44
N ALA A 71 8.53 3.45 -5.42
CA ALA A 71 7.53 3.56 -4.38
C ALA A 71 8.08 3.26 -2.98
N HIS A 72 8.87 2.19 -2.84
CA HIS A 72 9.54 1.87 -1.58
C HIS A 72 10.43 3.03 -1.10
N ASN A 73 11.23 3.63 -1.99
CA ASN A 73 12.11 4.75 -1.65
C ASN A 73 11.32 6.01 -1.27
N GLU A 74 10.25 6.33 -2.00
CA GLU A 74 9.37 7.48 -1.70
C GLU A 74 8.62 7.29 -0.37
N TRP A 75 8.14 6.08 -0.08
CA TRP A 75 7.54 5.76 1.20
C TRP A 75 8.51 5.95 2.37
N LEU A 76 9.75 5.50 2.23
CA LEU A 76 10.79 5.70 3.26
C LEU A 76 11.13 7.18 3.47
N THR A 77 11.15 7.96 2.39
CA THR A 77 11.59 9.36 2.40
C THR A 77 10.47 10.32 2.81
N ASN A 78 9.28 10.15 2.24
CA ASN A 78 8.19 11.12 2.37
C ASN A 78 7.08 10.67 3.34
N ASN A 79 7.15 9.43 3.82
CA ASN A 79 6.16 8.86 4.76
C ASN A 79 4.71 9.04 4.29
N ILE A 80 4.42 8.61 3.09
CA ILE A 80 3.12 8.67 2.41
C ILE A 80 2.51 7.28 2.26
N ASN A 81 1.18 7.20 2.04
CA ASN A 81 0.55 5.96 1.61
C ASN A 81 0.75 5.77 0.11
N ILE A 82 1.09 4.55 -0.32
CA ILE A 82 1.23 4.23 -1.74
C ILE A 82 0.50 2.93 -2.04
N MET A 83 -0.39 2.96 -3.03
CA MET A 83 -1.12 1.81 -3.54
C MET A 83 -0.63 1.48 -4.95
N ILE A 84 -0.14 0.25 -5.16
CA ILE A 84 0.38 -0.18 -6.47
C ILE A 84 -0.34 -1.44 -6.91
N LEU A 85 -0.91 -1.41 -8.11
CA LEU A 85 -1.57 -2.56 -8.72
C LEU A 85 -0.61 -3.29 -9.67
N VAL A 86 -0.28 -4.54 -9.37
CA VAL A 86 0.70 -5.33 -10.14
C VAL A 86 0.16 -6.70 -10.55
N PRO A 87 0.65 -7.31 -11.64
CA PRO A 87 0.32 -8.70 -11.98
C PRO A 87 0.81 -9.69 -10.91
N ALA A 88 -0.02 -10.68 -10.56
CA ALA A 88 0.30 -11.63 -9.49
C ALA A 88 1.47 -12.57 -9.81
N ASN A 89 1.84 -12.74 -11.08
CA ASN A 89 3.01 -13.54 -11.47
C ASN A 89 4.35 -12.87 -11.14
N THR A 90 4.34 -11.68 -10.59
CA THR A 90 5.55 -10.94 -10.17
C THR A 90 6.09 -11.36 -8.81
N ILE A 91 5.36 -12.16 -8.03
CA ILE A 91 5.77 -12.62 -6.69
C ILE A 91 7.07 -13.44 -6.65
N SER A 92 7.53 -13.96 -7.77
CA SER A 92 8.78 -14.71 -7.89
C SER A 92 9.95 -13.88 -8.39
N THR A 93 9.78 -12.57 -8.55
CA THR A 93 10.84 -11.68 -9.04
C THR A 93 11.76 -11.24 -7.89
N ILE A 94 13.01 -10.89 -8.23
CA ILE A 94 13.99 -10.39 -7.26
C ILE A 94 13.45 -9.16 -6.54
N TRP A 95 12.91 -8.18 -7.28
CA TRP A 95 12.41 -6.95 -6.69
C TRP A 95 11.20 -7.16 -5.75
N TRP A 96 10.42 -8.25 -5.91
CA TRP A 96 9.35 -8.59 -4.98
C TRP A 96 9.93 -8.90 -3.59
N HIS A 97 10.94 -9.75 -3.52
CA HIS A 97 11.60 -10.13 -2.28
C HIS A 97 12.39 -8.97 -1.66
N GLU A 98 12.91 -8.04 -2.48
CA GLU A 98 13.68 -6.89 -2.00
C GLU A 98 12.82 -5.74 -1.48
N TYR A 99 11.61 -5.53 -2.05
CA TYR A 99 10.84 -4.30 -1.77
C TYR A 99 9.40 -4.57 -1.29
N VAL A 100 8.89 -5.79 -1.29
CA VAL A 100 7.49 -6.10 -0.95
C VAL A 100 7.37 -7.13 0.16
N GLU A 101 7.94 -8.32 -0.02
CA GLU A 101 7.84 -9.43 0.92
C GLU A 101 8.44 -9.04 2.28
N ASP A 102 7.72 -9.29 3.36
CA ASP A 102 8.09 -8.94 4.74
C ASP A 102 8.33 -7.43 5.02
N ILE A 103 8.11 -6.57 4.04
CA ILE A 103 8.31 -5.12 4.14
C ILE A 103 7.00 -4.36 4.21
N THR A 104 6.01 -4.80 3.42
CA THR A 104 4.73 -4.10 3.30
C THR A 104 3.57 -5.08 3.16
N GLU A 105 2.34 -4.58 3.23
CA GLU A 105 1.17 -5.42 3.01
C GLU A 105 0.85 -5.56 1.53
N TYR A 106 0.31 -6.73 1.15
CA TYR A 106 -0.17 -6.98 -0.20
C TYR A 106 -1.42 -7.86 -0.19
N HIS A 107 -2.30 -7.65 -1.15
CA HIS A 107 -3.60 -8.28 -1.20
C HIS A 107 -3.94 -8.77 -2.59
N ALA A 108 -4.30 -10.04 -2.72
CA ALA A 108 -4.80 -10.58 -3.97
C ALA A 108 -6.16 -9.95 -4.32
N ILE A 109 -6.31 -9.46 -5.54
CA ILE A 109 -7.57 -8.96 -6.06
C ILE A 109 -8.46 -10.15 -6.42
N LYS A 110 -9.68 -10.16 -5.86
CA LYS A 110 -10.67 -11.21 -6.15
C LYS A 110 -11.14 -11.11 -7.61
N GLY A 111 -11.01 -12.21 -8.32
CA GLY A 111 -11.42 -12.28 -9.74
C GLY A 111 -10.38 -11.72 -10.70
N ARG A 112 -10.83 -11.38 -11.89
CA ARG A 112 -10.01 -10.84 -12.96
C ARG A 112 -10.48 -9.46 -13.38
N ILE A 113 -9.57 -8.50 -13.45
CA ILE A 113 -9.88 -7.13 -13.83
C ILE A 113 -10.18 -7.08 -15.33
N ARG A 114 -11.26 -6.42 -15.70
CA ARG A 114 -11.55 -6.02 -17.08
C ARG A 114 -11.06 -4.59 -17.27
N PHE A 115 -9.81 -4.45 -17.64
CA PHE A 115 -9.21 -3.13 -17.85
C PHE A 115 -9.89 -2.34 -18.96
N ILE A 116 -9.69 -1.03 -18.94
CA ILE A 116 -10.15 -0.12 -19.98
C ILE A 116 -8.98 0.17 -20.90
N ARG A 117 -9.28 0.31 -22.21
CA ARG A 117 -8.35 0.74 -23.23
C ARG A 117 -9.08 1.64 -24.23
N ASP A 118 -8.48 2.78 -24.57
CA ASP A 118 -9.09 3.77 -25.46
C ASP A 118 -10.51 4.17 -25.01
N GLY A 119 -10.69 4.36 -23.68
CA GLY A 119 -11.97 4.71 -23.06
C GLY A 119 -13.05 3.61 -23.11
N LYS A 120 -12.71 2.39 -23.52
CA LYS A 120 -13.66 1.25 -23.60
C LYS A 120 -13.20 0.07 -22.78
N PRO A 121 -14.11 -0.63 -22.07
CA PRO A 121 -13.76 -1.87 -21.41
C PRO A 121 -13.18 -2.88 -22.42
N SER A 122 -12.08 -3.52 -22.05
CA SER A 122 -11.49 -4.59 -22.83
C SER A 122 -12.54 -5.66 -23.17
N LYS A 123 -12.48 -6.22 -24.36
CA LYS A 123 -13.37 -7.29 -24.80
C LYS A 123 -13.27 -8.52 -23.89
N PHE A 124 -12.10 -8.74 -23.31
CA PHE A 124 -11.83 -9.88 -22.43
C PHE A 124 -11.31 -9.39 -21.06
N GLN A 125 -11.53 -10.19 -20.02
CA GLN A 125 -10.88 -10.00 -18.74
C GLN A 125 -9.36 -10.23 -18.88
N SER A 126 -8.58 -9.63 -17.98
CA SER A 126 -7.14 -9.86 -17.93
C SER A 126 -6.82 -11.36 -17.84
N ARG A 127 -5.77 -11.79 -18.53
CA ARG A 127 -5.22 -13.15 -18.40
C ARG A 127 -4.55 -13.37 -17.04
N ASN A 128 -4.00 -12.31 -16.46
CA ASN A 128 -3.33 -12.34 -15.16
C ASN A 128 -4.32 -12.05 -14.02
N SER A 129 -4.08 -12.65 -12.87
CA SER A 129 -4.58 -12.15 -11.59
C SER A 129 -3.72 -10.95 -11.17
N TYR A 130 -4.23 -10.14 -10.24
CA TYR A 130 -3.55 -8.94 -9.77
C TYR A 130 -3.40 -8.95 -8.25
N ILE A 131 -2.39 -8.23 -7.79
CA ILE A 131 -2.10 -7.98 -6.38
C ILE A 131 -2.05 -6.46 -6.20
N LEU A 132 -2.66 -5.97 -5.14
CA LEU A 132 -2.47 -4.61 -4.65
C LEU A 132 -1.38 -4.65 -3.57
N ILE A 133 -0.30 -3.91 -3.79
CA ILE A 133 0.75 -3.64 -2.82
C ILE A 133 0.40 -2.33 -2.12
N ILE A 134 0.52 -2.26 -0.80
CA ILE A 134 0.21 -1.06 -0.03
C ILE A 134 1.36 -0.73 0.93
N TYR A 135 2.09 0.33 0.63
CA TYR A 135 3.00 0.94 1.58
C TYR A 135 2.21 1.92 2.45
N ARG A 136 2.06 1.60 3.73
CA ARG A 136 1.32 2.48 4.64
C ARG A 136 2.24 3.51 5.28
N LYS A 137 1.74 4.73 5.32
CA LYS A 137 2.33 5.81 6.11
C LYS A 137 2.57 5.34 7.54
N LYS A 138 3.81 5.48 8.02
CA LYS A 138 4.16 5.15 9.38
C LYS A 138 3.57 6.21 10.32
N HIS A 139 2.78 5.77 11.28
CA HIS A 139 2.35 6.68 12.33
C HIS A 139 3.56 7.06 13.18
N THR A 140 3.85 8.35 13.26
CA THR A 140 4.80 8.84 14.25
C THR A 140 4.14 8.65 15.62
N ILE A 141 4.66 7.71 16.41
CA ILE A 141 4.24 7.59 17.81
C ILE A 141 4.73 8.87 18.48
N THR A 142 3.82 9.76 18.78
CA THR A 142 4.15 10.97 19.54
C THR A 142 4.57 10.57 20.95
N LYS A 143 5.38 11.38 21.60
CA LYS A 143 5.81 11.16 22.99
C LYS A 143 4.60 10.87 23.91
N ILE A 144 3.48 11.53 23.68
CA ILE A 144 2.20 11.31 24.39
C ILE A 144 1.70 9.87 24.24
N SER A 145 1.78 9.30 23.03
CA SER A 145 1.36 7.91 22.80
C SER A 145 2.29 6.90 23.50
N ILE A 146 3.58 7.22 23.59
CA ILE A 146 4.55 6.41 24.34
C ILE A 146 4.28 6.51 25.84
N ASP A 147 3.97 7.68 26.34
CA ASP A 147 3.66 7.89 27.76
C ASP A 147 2.39 7.14 28.16
N ILE A 148 1.33 7.18 27.36
CA ILE A 148 0.10 6.38 27.58
C ILE A 148 0.39 4.87 27.57
N LEU A 149 1.22 4.38 26.65
CA LEU A 149 1.60 2.97 26.59
C LEU A 149 2.45 2.56 27.80
N ASN A 150 3.32 3.44 28.29
CA ASN A 150 4.12 3.19 29.48
C ASN A 150 3.25 3.20 30.73
N ASP A 151 2.32 4.14 30.87
CA ASP A 151 1.38 4.21 31.98
C ASP A 151 0.48 2.97 32.05
N THR A 152 -0.04 2.51 30.91
CA THR A 152 -0.86 1.28 30.86
C THR A 152 -0.04 0.04 31.18
N LYS A 153 1.21 -0.05 30.76
CA LYS A 153 2.11 -1.14 31.15
C LYS A 153 2.42 -1.11 32.66
N THR A 154 2.67 0.05 33.18
CA THR A 154 2.93 0.22 34.62
C THR A 154 1.72 -0.23 35.46
N ILE A 155 0.51 0.18 35.07
CA ILE A 155 -0.74 -0.23 35.75
C ILE A 155 -0.92 -1.76 35.63
N TYR A 156 -0.64 -2.34 34.48
CA TYR A 156 -0.75 -3.79 34.26
C TYR A 156 0.22 -4.59 35.14
N TRP A 157 1.46 -4.14 35.24
CA TRP A 157 2.47 -4.78 36.12
C TRP A 157 2.16 -4.62 37.60
N GLU A 158 1.66 -3.48 38.02
CA GLU A 158 1.21 -3.28 39.41
C GLU A 158 0.03 -4.18 39.76
N THR A 159 -0.93 -4.33 38.85
CA THR A 159 -2.09 -5.21 39.04
C THR A 159 -1.66 -6.67 39.11
N LEU A 160 -0.77 -7.14 38.23
CA LEU A 160 -0.23 -8.47 38.25
C LEU A 160 0.61 -8.73 39.53
N GLY A 161 1.42 -7.77 39.91
CA GLY A 161 2.22 -7.87 41.16
C GLY A 161 1.36 -8.06 42.40
N LYS A 162 0.22 -7.37 42.50
CA LYS A 162 -0.76 -7.54 43.56
C LYS A 162 -1.43 -8.92 43.52
N LEU A 163 -1.79 -9.41 42.34
CA LEU A 163 -2.36 -10.75 42.17
C LEU A 163 -1.36 -11.84 42.58
N TRP A 164 -0.11 -11.74 42.19
CA TRP A 164 0.94 -12.70 42.56
C TRP A 164 1.28 -12.64 44.07
N GLY A 165 1.29 -11.47 44.67
CA GLY A 165 1.50 -11.30 46.12
C GLY A 165 0.40 -11.98 46.97
N ASN A 166 -0.84 -11.91 46.53
CA ASN A 166 -1.97 -12.58 47.16
C ASN A 166 -1.92 -14.10 46.99
N PHE A 167 -1.48 -14.60 45.83
CA PHE A 167 -1.35 -16.04 45.56
C PHE A 167 -0.27 -16.71 46.44
N ARG A 168 0.84 -16.03 46.71
CA ARG A 168 1.87 -16.51 47.62
C ARG A 168 1.40 -16.60 49.06
N LYS A 169 0.55 -15.68 49.52
CA LYS A 169 -0.02 -15.73 50.87
C LYS A 169 -1.00 -16.87 51.10
N THR A 170 -1.68 -17.31 50.02
CA THR A 170 -2.67 -18.41 50.08
C THR A 170 -2.02 -19.79 50.06
N LEU A 171 -0.77 -19.90 49.57
CA LEU A 171 -0.06 -21.18 49.49
C LEU A 171 0.85 -21.44 50.71
N CYS A 172 1.00 -20.49 51.61
CA CYS A 172 1.81 -20.61 52.82
C CYS A 172 0.97 -20.55 54.12
N SER A 173 -0.33 -20.67 54.01
CA SER A 173 -1.29 -20.90 55.07
C SER A 173 -1.91 -22.30 54.89
#